data_253d53fee9e31b5ecebd25c7b426ee7c
#
_entry.id   253d53fee9e31b5ecebd25c7b426ee7c
#
_cell.length_a   1.000
_cell.length_b   1.000
_cell.length_c   1.000
_cell.angle_alpha   90.00
_cell.angle_beta   90.00
_cell.angle_gamma   90.00
#
_symmetry.space_group_name_H-M   'P 1'
#
loop_
_entity.id
_entity.type
_entity.pdbx_description
1 polymer ?
#
loop_
_entity_poly.entity_id
_entity_poly.type
_entity_poly.pdbx_seq_one_letter_code
_entity_poly.pdbx_strand_id
1 'polypeptide(L)'
;MYGTAFLDVPALRSVAGTVRLPGSKSISNRVLLLAALCEGRTTVHDLLDSDDTRVMLQALRQLGCGVTAQGTSHLIEGLGGRARQSRAELFLGNAGTAMRPLTAALAVLGGDYRLSGIPRMHERPIGDLVDALRALGCHIDYLGQPGYPPLHIGPARPRLAQPIPVRGDVSSQFLTALLMALPLAAGQAGAPDIVIDVVGELISKPYIEITLQLLARFGVQVRRDGWQRFTIAAGSRYRSPGSIHVEADASSASYFIAAGALSAPVDGKSDLIVEGVGADSIQGDIRFVEAARQMGAHIDSGPHQLRVRRGAWPLRAIDLDCNHIPDAAMTLAVM
;
A
#
# COMPACT_ATOMS: atom_id res chain seq x y z
N MET A 1 16.53 16.96 -6.65
CA MET A 1 17.83 16.32 -7.03
C MET A 1 18.88 16.82 -6.07
N TYR A 2 19.51 15.94 -5.30
CA TYR A 2 20.59 16.34 -4.40
C TYR A 2 21.81 16.72 -5.25
N GLY A 3 22.33 17.94 -5.07
CA GLY A 3 23.46 18.44 -5.85
C GLY A 3 24.84 17.92 -5.39
N THR A 4 24.87 16.99 -4.40
CA THR A 4 26.09 16.40 -3.85
C THR A 4 26.34 15.01 -4.43
N ALA A 5 27.54 14.79 -4.96
CA ALA A 5 27.95 13.49 -5.51
C ALA A 5 28.14 12.40 -4.43
N PHE A 6 28.35 12.79 -3.20
CA PHE A 6 28.52 11.91 -2.02
C PHE A 6 28.04 12.63 -0.76
N LEU A 7 27.75 11.85 0.27
CA LEU A 7 27.39 12.31 1.61
C LEU A 7 28.33 11.67 2.62
N ASP A 8 29.09 12.50 3.36
CA ASP A 8 29.85 12.02 4.52
C ASP A 8 28.92 11.80 5.69
N VAL A 9 28.78 10.56 6.11
CA VAL A 9 27.98 10.18 7.29
C VAL A 9 28.92 9.95 8.44
N PRO A 10 28.95 10.83 9.48
CA PRO A 10 29.79 10.63 10.65
C PRO A 10 29.30 9.42 11.45
N ALA A 11 30.24 8.70 12.07
CA ALA A 11 29.88 7.59 12.95
C ALA A 11 29.07 8.10 14.16
N LEU A 12 27.83 7.65 14.27
CA LEU A 12 26.98 7.93 15.44
C LEU A 12 27.33 6.97 16.57
N ARG A 13 27.55 7.49 17.76
CA ARG A 13 27.83 6.70 18.97
C ARG A 13 26.58 6.48 19.81
N SER A 14 25.64 7.41 19.71
CA SER A 14 24.40 7.39 20.48
C SER A 14 23.28 8.09 19.75
N VAL A 15 22.05 7.66 20.01
CA VAL A 15 20.82 8.31 19.57
C VAL A 15 19.83 8.35 20.74
N ALA A 16 19.14 9.45 20.92
CA ALA A 16 18.07 9.62 21.91
C ALA A 16 17.10 10.72 21.44
N GLY A 17 15.91 10.76 22.03
CA GLY A 17 14.90 11.76 21.72
C GLY A 17 13.68 11.17 21.03
N THR A 18 12.91 12.03 20.38
CA THR A 18 11.65 11.64 19.72
C THR A 18 11.74 11.88 18.21
N VAL A 19 11.33 10.88 17.44
CA VAL A 19 11.17 10.98 15.99
C VAL A 19 9.71 10.72 15.61
N ARG A 20 9.16 11.59 14.77
CA ARG A 20 7.88 11.40 14.12
C ARG A 20 8.12 11.03 12.67
N LEU A 21 7.65 9.86 12.30
CA LEU A 21 7.85 9.33 10.95
C LEU A 21 6.80 9.85 9.98
N PRO A 22 7.13 9.90 8.67
CA PRO A 22 6.15 10.17 7.64
C PRO A 22 5.11 9.06 7.56
N GLY A 23 3.95 9.35 7.01
CA GLY A 23 2.90 8.37 6.77
C GLY A 23 3.36 7.22 5.86
N SER A 24 2.77 6.05 6.04
CA SER A 24 3.05 4.87 5.21
C SER A 24 2.65 5.08 3.76
N LYS A 25 3.59 4.87 2.82
CA LYS A 25 3.33 4.93 1.39
C LYS A 25 2.27 3.91 0.97
N SER A 26 2.37 2.70 1.48
CA SER A 26 1.47 1.59 1.16
C SER A 26 0.04 1.86 1.63
N ILE A 27 -0.15 2.48 2.79
CA ILE A 27 -1.45 2.88 3.30
C ILE A 27 -1.95 4.11 2.54
N SER A 28 -1.12 5.14 2.35
CA SER A 28 -1.50 6.39 1.69
C SER A 28 -2.16 6.18 0.33
N ASN A 29 -1.50 5.46 -0.58
CA ASN A 29 -2.04 5.25 -1.93
C ASN A 29 -3.32 4.40 -1.94
N ARG A 30 -3.43 3.41 -1.03
CA ARG A 30 -4.66 2.64 -0.87
C ARG A 30 -5.81 3.50 -0.37
N VAL A 31 -5.57 4.27 0.69
CA VAL A 31 -6.59 5.17 1.28
C VAL A 31 -7.06 6.20 0.27
N LEU A 32 -6.16 6.82 -0.49
CA LEU A 32 -6.50 7.78 -1.55
C LEU A 32 -7.43 7.16 -2.59
N LEU A 33 -7.10 5.95 -3.08
CA LEU A 33 -7.94 5.29 -4.06
C LEU A 33 -9.29 4.88 -3.46
N LEU A 34 -9.32 4.27 -2.27
CA LEU A 34 -10.57 3.86 -1.62
C LEU A 34 -11.48 5.05 -1.33
N ALA A 35 -10.91 6.17 -0.85
CA ALA A 35 -11.66 7.42 -0.66
C ALA A 35 -12.24 7.96 -1.96
N ALA A 36 -11.48 7.87 -3.07
CA ALA A 36 -11.95 8.28 -4.39
C ALA A 36 -13.07 7.36 -4.93
N LEU A 37 -13.05 6.07 -4.61
CA LEU A 37 -14.07 5.12 -5.05
C LEU A 37 -15.38 5.19 -4.23
N CYS A 38 -15.34 5.76 -3.03
CA CYS A 38 -16.52 5.95 -2.18
C CYS A 38 -17.51 6.97 -2.74
N GLU A 39 -18.73 6.91 -2.24
CA GLU A 39 -19.67 8.02 -2.28
C GLU A 39 -19.40 8.95 -1.09
N GLY A 40 -19.55 10.28 -1.30
CA GLY A 40 -19.39 11.27 -0.26
C GLY A 40 -17.94 11.74 -0.06
N ARG A 41 -17.60 12.16 1.15
CA ARG A 41 -16.35 12.83 1.50
C ARG A 41 -15.56 12.02 2.52
N THR A 42 -14.25 11.98 2.35
CA THR A 42 -13.32 11.38 3.31
C THR A 42 -12.18 12.36 3.60
N THR A 43 -11.96 12.68 4.88
CA THR A 43 -10.78 13.44 5.31
C THR A 43 -9.65 12.46 5.60
N VAL A 44 -8.55 12.61 4.87
CA VAL A 44 -7.33 11.79 5.04
C VAL A 44 -6.29 12.61 5.79
N HIS A 45 -5.93 12.17 6.99
CA HIS A 45 -4.90 12.79 7.83
C HIS A 45 -3.56 12.09 7.69
N ASP A 46 -2.47 12.81 7.93
CA ASP A 46 -1.10 12.30 7.97
C ASP A 46 -0.67 11.59 6.66
N LEU A 47 -1.24 12.03 5.53
CA LEU A 47 -0.89 11.49 4.22
C LEU A 47 0.60 11.69 3.94
N LEU A 48 1.28 10.64 3.47
CA LEU A 48 2.66 10.76 3.02
C LEU A 48 2.75 11.78 1.87
N ASP A 49 3.66 12.74 1.99
CA ASP A 49 4.06 13.60 0.86
C ASP A 49 5.26 12.97 0.13
N SER A 50 4.99 12.35 -1.00
CA SER A 50 5.98 11.69 -1.87
C SER A 50 5.56 11.79 -3.33
N ASP A 51 6.48 11.47 -4.23
CA ASP A 51 6.16 11.44 -5.66
C ASP A 51 5.01 10.46 -5.95
N ASP A 52 4.97 9.30 -5.26
CA ASP A 52 3.93 8.29 -5.44
C ASP A 52 2.53 8.82 -5.08
N THR A 53 2.41 9.57 -3.99
CA THR A 53 1.13 10.14 -3.55
C THR A 53 0.72 11.36 -4.36
N ARG A 54 1.70 12.16 -4.79
CA ARG A 54 1.45 13.32 -5.67
C ARG A 54 0.87 12.91 -7.01
N VAL A 55 1.45 11.87 -7.66
CA VAL A 55 0.91 11.36 -8.94
C VAL A 55 -0.45 10.71 -8.76
N MET A 56 -0.72 10.03 -7.63
CA MET A 56 -2.05 9.50 -7.31
C MET A 56 -3.06 10.63 -7.16
N LEU A 57 -2.79 11.65 -6.37
CA LEU A 57 -3.67 12.81 -6.19
C LEU A 57 -3.95 13.52 -7.52
N GLN A 58 -2.94 13.65 -8.38
CA GLN A 58 -3.11 14.23 -9.72
C GLN A 58 -4.03 13.37 -10.58
N ALA A 59 -3.82 12.06 -10.62
CA ALA A 59 -4.66 11.13 -11.37
C ALA A 59 -6.12 11.18 -10.89
N LEU A 60 -6.36 11.21 -9.59
CA LEU A 60 -7.70 11.32 -9.03
C LEU A 60 -8.41 12.63 -9.43
N ARG A 61 -7.68 13.76 -9.46
CA ARG A 61 -8.23 15.03 -9.97
C ARG A 61 -8.60 14.93 -11.46
N GLN A 62 -7.73 14.32 -12.27
CA GLN A 62 -8.00 14.11 -13.71
C GLN A 62 -9.21 13.21 -13.95
N LEU A 63 -9.51 12.28 -13.05
CA LEU A 63 -10.72 11.43 -13.09
C LEU A 63 -11.98 12.15 -12.57
N GLY A 64 -11.85 13.42 -12.14
CA GLY A 64 -12.95 14.24 -11.66
C GLY A 64 -13.23 14.11 -10.15
N CYS A 65 -12.32 13.53 -9.40
CA CYS A 65 -12.40 13.49 -7.94
C CYS A 65 -12.08 14.87 -7.35
N GLY A 66 -12.90 15.36 -6.43
CA GLY A 66 -12.59 16.56 -5.66
C GLY A 66 -11.45 16.27 -4.68
N VAL A 67 -10.35 17.04 -4.75
CA VAL A 67 -9.20 16.89 -3.88
C VAL A 67 -8.78 18.27 -3.35
N THR A 68 -9.04 18.52 -2.08
CA THR A 68 -8.72 19.79 -1.41
C THR A 68 -7.74 19.56 -0.27
N ALA A 69 -6.60 20.24 -0.30
CA ALA A 69 -5.66 20.24 0.82
C ALA A 69 -6.20 21.11 1.97
N GLN A 70 -6.10 20.62 3.20
CA GLN A 70 -6.54 21.29 4.43
C GLN A 70 -5.43 21.16 5.49
N GLY A 71 -4.46 22.05 5.46
CA GLY A 71 -3.26 21.92 6.30
C GLY A 71 -2.48 20.65 5.99
N THR A 72 -2.32 19.77 6.98
CA THR A 72 -1.67 18.45 6.84
C THR A 72 -2.61 17.34 6.35
N SER A 73 -3.89 17.68 6.13
CA SER A 73 -4.94 16.73 5.73
C SER A 73 -5.40 16.98 4.30
N HIS A 74 -6.06 16.00 3.71
CA HIS A 74 -6.66 16.09 2.38
C HIS A 74 -8.12 15.67 2.45
N LEU A 75 -9.03 16.54 1.99
CA LEU A 75 -10.43 16.20 1.79
C LEU A 75 -10.58 15.62 0.38
N ILE A 76 -11.07 14.38 0.31
CA ILE A 76 -11.34 13.66 -0.92
C ILE A 76 -12.86 13.55 -1.12
N GLU A 77 -13.37 14.12 -2.21
CA GLU A 77 -14.76 13.95 -2.62
C GLU A 77 -14.84 12.80 -3.62
N GLY A 78 -15.38 11.68 -3.18
CA GLY A 78 -15.38 10.45 -3.94
C GLY A 78 -16.26 10.48 -5.20
N LEU A 79 -16.05 9.50 -6.05
CA LEU A 79 -16.72 9.33 -7.35
C LEU A 79 -18.00 8.50 -7.26
N GLY A 80 -18.26 7.86 -6.11
CA GLY A 80 -19.43 6.99 -5.92
C GLY A 80 -19.44 5.78 -6.85
N GLY A 81 -18.27 5.23 -7.18
CA GLY A 81 -18.14 4.08 -8.08
C GLY A 81 -18.40 4.40 -9.56
N ARG A 82 -18.35 5.66 -9.96
CA ARG A 82 -18.53 6.11 -11.37
C ARG A 82 -17.50 7.17 -11.70
N ALA A 83 -16.63 6.94 -12.68
CA ALA A 83 -15.72 7.97 -13.15
C ALA A 83 -16.52 9.16 -13.73
N ARG A 84 -16.24 10.38 -13.27
CA ARG A 84 -16.84 11.59 -13.82
C ARG A 84 -16.25 11.95 -15.18
N GLN A 85 -14.99 11.56 -15.40
CA GLN A 85 -14.32 11.68 -16.68
C GLN A 85 -14.17 10.28 -17.28
N SER A 86 -14.82 10.03 -18.41
CA SER A 86 -14.75 8.75 -19.10
C SER A 86 -13.52 8.61 -20.00
N ARG A 87 -12.70 9.65 -20.11
CA ARG A 87 -11.45 9.67 -20.87
C ARG A 87 -10.39 10.48 -20.13
N ALA A 88 -9.20 9.91 -19.99
CA ALA A 88 -8.04 10.60 -19.38
C ALA A 88 -6.72 9.98 -19.81
N GLU A 89 -5.65 10.79 -19.78
CA GLU A 89 -4.27 10.35 -19.87
C GLU A 89 -3.59 10.56 -18.51
N LEU A 90 -3.19 9.45 -17.87
CA LEU A 90 -2.67 9.45 -16.53
C LEU A 90 -1.19 9.13 -16.53
N PHE A 91 -0.38 10.08 -16.07
CA PHE A 91 1.05 9.88 -15.87
C PHE A 91 1.29 9.54 -14.39
N LEU A 92 1.79 8.34 -14.13
CA LEU A 92 1.91 7.78 -12.78
C LEU A 92 3.36 7.66 -12.29
N GLY A 93 4.31 8.32 -12.98
CA GLY A 93 5.72 8.36 -12.58
C GLY A 93 6.32 6.96 -12.43
N ASN A 94 6.87 6.65 -11.26
CA ASN A 94 7.33 5.31 -10.89
C ASN A 94 6.47 4.65 -9.79
N ALA A 95 5.26 5.18 -9.56
CA ALA A 95 4.37 4.74 -8.49
C ALA A 95 3.65 3.43 -8.82
N GLY A 96 4.26 2.29 -8.53
CA GLY A 96 3.63 0.98 -8.72
C GLY A 96 2.37 0.78 -7.85
N THR A 97 2.33 1.44 -6.68
CA THR A 97 1.17 1.48 -5.78
C THR A 97 0.01 2.32 -6.30
N ALA A 98 0.22 3.12 -7.33
CA ALA A 98 -0.81 3.83 -8.09
C ALA A 98 -1.15 3.10 -9.39
N MET A 99 -0.14 2.71 -10.20
CA MET A 99 -0.29 2.12 -11.52
C MET A 99 -1.21 0.89 -11.48
N ARG A 100 -0.91 -0.10 -10.64
CA ARG A 100 -1.65 -1.37 -10.63
C ARG A 100 -3.08 -1.23 -10.11
N PRO A 101 -3.35 -0.58 -8.95
CA PRO A 101 -4.71 -0.40 -8.47
C PRO A 101 -5.57 0.48 -9.39
N LEU A 102 -5.01 1.55 -9.98
CA LEU A 102 -5.75 2.37 -10.95
C LEU A 102 -6.05 1.60 -12.24
N THR A 103 -5.12 0.78 -12.75
CA THR A 103 -5.40 -0.09 -13.90
C THR A 103 -6.63 -0.96 -13.64
N ALA A 104 -6.69 -1.63 -12.49
CA ALA A 104 -7.83 -2.48 -12.15
C ALA A 104 -9.12 -1.68 -11.94
N ALA A 105 -9.06 -0.59 -11.19
CA ALA A 105 -10.23 0.24 -10.91
C ALA A 105 -10.83 0.84 -12.20
N LEU A 106 -10.00 1.37 -13.09
CA LEU A 106 -10.45 1.97 -14.35
C LEU A 106 -10.97 0.92 -15.34
N ALA A 107 -10.37 -0.26 -15.38
CA ALA A 107 -10.87 -1.38 -16.19
C ALA A 107 -12.25 -1.84 -15.74
N VAL A 108 -12.53 -1.82 -14.43
CA VAL A 108 -13.85 -2.18 -13.86
C VAL A 108 -14.87 -1.04 -14.02
N LEU A 109 -14.44 0.21 -13.85
CA LEU A 109 -15.32 1.39 -14.03
C LEU A 109 -15.76 1.58 -15.50
N GLY A 110 -14.91 1.14 -16.42
CA GLY A 110 -15.09 1.37 -17.86
C GLY A 110 -14.77 2.80 -18.26
N GLY A 111 -14.32 2.97 -19.50
CA GLY A 111 -13.93 4.26 -20.08
C GLY A 111 -12.76 4.09 -21.04
N ASP A 112 -12.15 5.21 -21.44
CA ASP A 112 -11.03 5.28 -22.38
C ASP A 112 -9.84 5.95 -21.67
N TYR A 113 -8.89 5.16 -21.18
CA TYR A 113 -7.81 5.68 -20.37
C TYR A 113 -6.45 5.24 -20.90
N ARG A 114 -5.48 6.17 -20.90
CA ARG A 114 -4.06 5.86 -21.15
C ARG A 114 -3.27 6.04 -19.85
N LEU A 115 -2.55 5.00 -19.46
CA LEU A 115 -1.72 4.99 -18.25
C LEU A 115 -0.25 4.85 -18.67
N SER A 116 0.58 5.78 -18.20
CA SER A 116 2.01 5.79 -18.47
C SER A 116 2.83 6.19 -17.24
N GLY A 117 4.14 6.14 -17.36
CA GLY A 117 5.07 6.55 -16.31
C GLY A 117 6.44 6.89 -16.90
N ILE A 118 7.43 7.05 -16.03
CA ILE A 118 8.83 7.21 -16.45
C ILE A 118 9.36 5.89 -17.06
N PRO A 119 10.51 5.92 -17.78
CA PRO A 119 11.07 4.70 -18.40
C PRO A 119 11.16 3.51 -17.43
N ARG A 120 11.56 3.74 -16.19
CA ARG A 120 11.62 2.68 -15.16
C ARG A 120 10.27 2.00 -14.89
N MET A 121 9.14 2.70 -15.01
CA MET A 121 7.82 2.10 -14.87
C MET A 121 7.54 1.12 -16.01
N HIS A 122 8.06 1.37 -17.19
CA HIS A 122 7.88 0.51 -18.36
C HIS A 122 8.70 -0.79 -18.29
N GLU A 123 9.54 -0.95 -17.27
CA GLU A 123 10.30 -2.18 -16.98
C GLU A 123 9.66 -2.99 -15.84
N ARG A 124 8.59 -2.50 -15.24
CA ARG A 124 7.93 -3.14 -14.09
C ARG A 124 6.73 -3.97 -14.55
N PRO A 125 6.69 -5.29 -14.29
CA PRO A 125 5.67 -6.17 -14.83
C PRO A 125 4.26 -5.83 -14.31
N ILE A 126 3.28 -5.99 -15.22
CA ILE A 126 1.85 -5.84 -14.93
C ILE A 126 1.01 -6.92 -15.65
N GLY A 127 1.66 -7.80 -16.40
CA GLY A 127 1.01 -8.77 -17.27
C GLY A 127 -0.02 -9.63 -16.57
N ASP A 128 0.32 -10.27 -15.45
CA ASP A 128 -0.60 -11.15 -14.73
C ASP A 128 -1.89 -10.43 -14.28
N LEU A 129 -1.80 -9.15 -13.91
CA LEU A 129 -2.98 -8.33 -13.59
C LEU A 129 -3.82 -8.06 -14.85
N VAL A 130 -3.17 -7.71 -15.95
CA VAL A 130 -3.87 -7.46 -17.23
C VAL A 130 -4.56 -8.72 -17.73
N ASP A 131 -3.92 -9.89 -17.62
CA ASP A 131 -4.49 -11.17 -18.03
C ASP A 131 -5.72 -11.53 -17.17
N ALA A 132 -5.66 -11.32 -15.86
CA ALA A 132 -6.81 -11.50 -14.97
C ALA A 132 -7.98 -10.56 -15.35
N LEU A 133 -7.69 -9.28 -15.67
CA LEU A 133 -8.72 -8.32 -16.08
C LEU A 133 -9.28 -8.63 -17.49
N ARG A 134 -8.43 -9.09 -18.42
CA ARG A 134 -8.88 -9.55 -19.75
C ARG A 134 -9.77 -10.79 -19.66
N ALA A 135 -9.46 -11.72 -18.76
CA ALA A 135 -10.31 -12.89 -18.48
C ALA A 135 -11.71 -12.48 -18.00
N LEU A 136 -11.82 -11.34 -17.31
CA LEU A 136 -13.09 -10.71 -16.95
C LEU A 136 -13.79 -10.00 -18.12
N GLY A 137 -13.16 -9.93 -19.31
CA GLY A 137 -13.69 -9.23 -20.48
C GLY A 137 -13.35 -7.73 -20.51
N CYS A 138 -12.43 -7.26 -19.68
CA CYS A 138 -11.92 -5.89 -19.79
C CYS A 138 -11.02 -5.75 -21.05
N HIS A 139 -11.10 -4.60 -21.68
CA HIS A 139 -10.29 -4.29 -22.86
C HIS A 139 -9.04 -3.51 -22.44
N ILE A 140 -7.88 -4.10 -22.53
CA ILE A 140 -6.60 -3.49 -22.15
C ILE A 140 -5.55 -3.84 -23.20
N ASP A 141 -4.91 -2.81 -23.78
CA ASP A 141 -3.82 -2.96 -24.73
C ASP A 141 -2.50 -2.48 -24.14
N TYR A 142 -1.42 -3.15 -24.51
CA TYR A 142 -0.07 -2.66 -24.26
C TYR A 142 0.32 -1.68 -25.38
N LEU A 143 0.74 -0.47 -25.01
CA LEU A 143 1.19 0.53 -25.99
C LEU A 143 2.70 0.44 -26.29
N GLY A 144 3.38 -0.46 -25.63
CA GLY A 144 4.80 -0.78 -25.81
C GLY A 144 5.03 -2.27 -25.70
N GLN A 145 5.96 -2.69 -24.85
CA GLN A 145 6.30 -4.09 -24.65
C GLN A 145 5.14 -4.86 -23.99
N PRO A 146 4.70 -6.01 -24.52
CA PRO A 146 3.71 -6.87 -23.88
C PRO A 146 4.10 -7.25 -22.44
N GLY A 147 3.15 -7.17 -21.51
CA GLY A 147 3.37 -7.44 -20.08
C GLY A 147 3.79 -6.22 -19.26
N TYR A 148 3.99 -5.06 -19.91
CA TYR A 148 4.50 -3.84 -19.26
C TYR A 148 3.69 -2.60 -19.63
N PRO A 149 3.66 -1.55 -18.77
CA PRO A 149 3.16 -0.24 -19.19
C PRO A 149 4.01 0.33 -20.36
N PRO A 150 3.50 1.30 -21.15
CA PRO A 150 2.23 1.99 -20.99
C PRO A 150 1.04 1.15 -21.44
N LEU A 151 -0.16 1.47 -20.89
CA LEU A 151 -1.39 0.76 -21.15
C LEU A 151 -2.45 1.67 -21.76
N HIS A 152 -3.31 1.08 -22.59
CA HIS A 152 -4.59 1.65 -22.98
C HIS A 152 -5.71 0.76 -22.42
N ILE A 153 -6.65 1.35 -21.72
CA ILE A 153 -7.84 0.71 -21.16
C ILE A 153 -9.03 1.23 -21.95
N GLY A 154 -9.66 0.35 -22.72
CA GLY A 154 -10.85 0.67 -23.50
C GLY A 154 -12.16 0.41 -22.75
N PRO A 155 -13.29 0.90 -23.31
CA PRO A 155 -14.60 0.65 -22.73
C PRO A 155 -14.92 -0.83 -22.68
N ALA A 156 -15.27 -1.33 -21.50
CA ALA A 156 -15.69 -2.71 -21.28
C ALA A 156 -16.63 -2.81 -20.09
N ARG A 157 -17.30 -3.96 -19.95
CA ARG A 157 -18.06 -4.32 -18.76
C ARG A 157 -17.59 -5.69 -18.28
N PRO A 158 -17.07 -5.82 -17.04
CA PRO A 158 -16.63 -7.08 -16.51
C PRO A 158 -17.72 -8.15 -16.49
N ARG A 159 -17.35 -9.39 -16.83
CA ARG A 159 -18.20 -10.59 -16.75
C ARG A 159 -17.76 -11.39 -15.54
N LEU A 160 -18.66 -11.52 -14.56
CA LEU A 160 -18.34 -12.07 -13.23
C LEU A 160 -18.76 -13.56 -13.07
N ALA A 161 -18.81 -14.32 -14.16
CA ALA A 161 -19.40 -15.65 -14.16
C ALA A 161 -18.49 -16.78 -13.64
N GLN A 162 -17.19 -16.54 -13.46
CA GLN A 162 -16.19 -17.55 -13.10
C GLN A 162 -15.22 -17.00 -12.04
N PRO A 163 -14.61 -17.87 -11.20
CA PRO A 163 -13.49 -17.45 -10.36
C PRO A 163 -12.35 -16.84 -11.18
N ILE A 164 -11.72 -15.83 -10.61
CA ILE A 164 -10.65 -15.05 -11.26
C ILE A 164 -9.31 -15.61 -10.80
N PRO A 165 -8.54 -16.26 -11.66
CA PRO A 165 -7.21 -16.71 -11.29
C PRO A 165 -6.24 -15.52 -11.26
N VAL A 166 -5.40 -15.43 -10.21
CA VAL A 166 -4.31 -14.48 -10.11
C VAL A 166 -3.06 -15.15 -9.56
N ARG A 167 -1.92 -14.91 -10.18
CA ARG A 167 -0.65 -15.42 -9.68
C ARG A 167 -0.23 -14.74 -8.40
N GLY A 168 0.06 -15.55 -7.36
CA GLY A 168 0.50 -15.07 -6.05
C GLY A 168 2.02 -14.96 -5.89
N ASP A 169 2.78 -15.66 -6.71
CA ASP A 169 4.23 -15.83 -6.63
C ASP A 169 5.05 -14.74 -7.36
N VAL A 170 4.40 -13.81 -8.03
CA VAL A 170 5.05 -12.71 -8.76
C VAL A 170 4.96 -11.39 -7.99
N SER A 171 3.75 -11.02 -7.58
CA SER A 171 3.52 -9.77 -6.84
C SER A 171 2.17 -9.75 -6.12
N SER A 172 2.18 -9.47 -4.82
CA SER A 172 0.94 -9.22 -4.05
C SER A 172 0.15 -8.00 -4.54
N GLN A 173 0.77 -7.11 -5.33
CA GLN A 173 0.09 -5.93 -5.86
C GLN A 173 -1.00 -6.28 -6.88
N PHE A 174 -0.92 -7.43 -7.55
CA PHE A 174 -1.95 -7.85 -8.49
C PHE A 174 -3.25 -8.25 -7.76
N LEU A 175 -3.12 -9.09 -6.74
CA LEU A 175 -4.25 -9.41 -5.87
C LEU A 175 -4.80 -8.16 -5.15
N THR A 176 -3.92 -7.30 -4.62
CA THR A 176 -4.33 -6.00 -4.03
C THR A 176 -5.18 -5.20 -5.00
N ALA A 177 -4.75 -5.06 -6.26
CA ALA A 177 -5.47 -4.27 -7.26
C ALA A 177 -6.87 -4.85 -7.55
N LEU A 178 -6.98 -6.17 -7.68
CA LEU A 178 -8.27 -6.85 -7.87
C LEU A 178 -9.18 -6.68 -6.64
N LEU A 179 -8.66 -6.89 -5.43
CA LEU A 179 -9.42 -6.72 -4.19
C LEU A 179 -9.97 -5.29 -4.03
N MET A 180 -9.22 -4.28 -4.47
CA MET A 180 -9.66 -2.87 -4.42
C MET A 180 -10.59 -2.48 -5.57
N ALA A 181 -10.57 -3.15 -6.71
CA ALA A 181 -11.39 -2.78 -7.85
C ALA A 181 -12.74 -3.52 -7.89
N LEU A 182 -12.75 -4.81 -7.58
CA LEU A 182 -13.90 -5.68 -7.79
C LEU A 182 -15.13 -5.40 -6.91
N PRO A 183 -15.04 -4.75 -5.72
CA PRO A 183 -16.23 -4.28 -5.02
C PRO A 183 -17.11 -3.33 -5.84
N LEU A 184 -16.52 -2.59 -6.81
CA LEU A 184 -17.27 -1.74 -7.75
C LEU A 184 -18.20 -2.56 -8.66
N ALA A 185 -17.75 -3.75 -9.06
CA ALA A 185 -18.52 -4.67 -9.87
C ALA A 185 -19.53 -5.47 -9.01
N ALA A 186 -19.13 -5.93 -7.82
CA ALA A 186 -19.99 -6.63 -6.88
C ALA A 186 -21.18 -5.77 -6.40
N GLY A 187 -21.01 -4.44 -6.36
CA GLY A 187 -22.06 -3.48 -5.98
C GLY A 187 -23.13 -3.23 -7.04
N GLN A 188 -22.99 -3.78 -8.25
CA GLN A 188 -23.99 -3.65 -9.30
C GLN A 188 -25.21 -4.53 -9.03
N ALA A 189 -26.39 -4.09 -9.48
CA ALA A 189 -27.60 -4.86 -9.29
C ALA A 189 -27.52 -6.22 -9.98
N GLY A 190 -27.80 -7.30 -9.24
CA GLY A 190 -27.76 -8.66 -9.76
C GLY A 190 -26.36 -9.26 -9.92
N ALA A 191 -25.31 -8.58 -9.46
CA ALA A 191 -23.97 -9.15 -9.45
C ALA A 191 -23.89 -10.35 -8.50
N PRO A 192 -23.14 -11.42 -8.86
CA PRO A 192 -22.88 -12.55 -7.96
C PRO A 192 -21.79 -12.21 -6.94
N ASP A 193 -21.54 -13.11 -5.99
CA ASP A 193 -20.30 -13.12 -5.23
C ASP A 193 -19.12 -13.23 -6.20
N ILE A 194 -18.08 -12.44 -5.96
CA ILE A 194 -16.87 -12.46 -6.79
C ILE A 194 -15.79 -13.26 -6.07
N VAL A 195 -15.30 -14.29 -6.74
CA VAL A 195 -14.26 -15.18 -6.23
C VAL A 195 -12.95 -14.92 -6.95
N ILE A 196 -11.88 -14.75 -6.18
CA ILE A 196 -10.49 -14.66 -6.68
C ILE A 196 -9.75 -15.87 -6.15
N ASP A 197 -9.16 -16.67 -7.06
CA ASP A 197 -8.32 -17.82 -6.73
C ASP A 197 -6.85 -17.46 -6.95
N VAL A 198 -6.04 -17.63 -5.92
CA VAL A 198 -4.59 -17.41 -5.99
C VAL A 198 -3.93 -18.67 -6.50
N VAL A 199 -3.21 -18.54 -7.60
CA VAL A 199 -2.43 -19.60 -8.20
C VAL A 199 -0.98 -19.51 -7.71
N GLY A 200 -0.44 -20.63 -7.21
CA GLY A 200 0.87 -20.66 -6.59
C GLY A 200 0.87 -20.17 -5.14
N GLU A 201 2.05 -19.96 -4.59
CA GLU A 201 2.20 -19.44 -3.25
C GLU A 201 2.07 -17.92 -3.23
N LEU A 202 1.24 -17.38 -2.32
CA LEU A 202 1.11 -15.93 -2.15
C LEU A 202 2.32 -15.38 -1.37
N ILE A 203 3.10 -14.52 -2.05
CA ILE A 203 4.20 -13.78 -1.43
C ILE A 203 3.71 -12.46 -0.84
N SER A 204 4.49 -11.88 0.08
CA SER A 204 4.23 -10.56 0.67
C SER A 204 2.81 -10.43 1.26
N LYS A 205 2.37 -11.48 1.95
CA LYS A 205 1.05 -11.58 2.63
C LYS A 205 0.71 -10.36 3.50
N PRO A 206 1.66 -9.71 4.20
CA PRO A 206 1.37 -8.51 5.01
C PRO A 206 0.72 -7.37 4.22
N TYR A 207 1.07 -7.19 2.94
CA TYR A 207 0.45 -6.14 2.11
C TYR A 207 -1.00 -6.45 1.70
N ILE A 208 -1.34 -7.73 1.61
CA ILE A 208 -2.74 -8.15 1.43
C ILE A 208 -3.53 -7.89 2.73
N GLU A 209 -2.92 -8.16 3.88
CA GLU A 209 -3.55 -7.88 5.18
C GLU A 209 -3.87 -6.38 5.35
N ILE A 210 -2.92 -5.48 5.02
CA ILE A 210 -3.18 -4.02 4.96
C ILE A 210 -4.39 -3.73 4.07
N THR A 211 -4.46 -4.36 2.90
CA THR A 211 -5.56 -4.14 1.95
C THR A 211 -6.90 -4.59 2.53
N LEU A 212 -6.97 -5.77 3.13
CA LEU A 212 -8.18 -6.31 3.76
C LEU A 212 -8.67 -5.43 4.92
N GLN A 213 -7.74 -4.97 5.78
CA GLN A 213 -8.05 -4.07 6.90
C GLN A 213 -8.60 -2.72 6.40
N LEU A 214 -8.00 -2.15 5.37
CA LEU A 214 -8.48 -0.90 4.79
C LEU A 214 -9.83 -1.08 4.09
N LEU A 215 -10.03 -2.15 3.32
CA LEU A 215 -11.34 -2.47 2.73
C LEU A 215 -12.43 -2.53 3.79
N ALA A 216 -12.16 -3.20 4.93
CA ALA A 216 -13.09 -3.28 6.04
C ALA A 216 -13.45 -1.89 6.62
N ARG A 217 -12.45 -1.00 6.78
CA ARG A 217 -12.66 0.40 7.22
C ARG A 217 -13.52 1.19 6.23
N PHE A 218 -13.48 0.84 4.94
CA PHE A 218 -14.31 1.42 3.88
C PHE A 218 -15.60 0.62 3.59
N GLY A 219 -16.01 -0.26 4.52
CA GLY A 219 -17.30 -0.95 4.49
C GLY A 219 -17.34 -2.21 3.62
N VAL A 220 -16.21 -2.68 3.10
CA VAL A 220 -16.14 -3.89 2.28
C VAL A 220 -15.46 -5.02 3.06
N GLN A 221 -16.23 -6.07 3.34
CA GLN A 221 -15.72 -7.29 3.97
C GLN A 221 -15.38 -8.33 2.90
N VAL A 222 -14.16 -8.86 2.96
CA VAL A 222 -13.69 -9.93 2.10
C VAL A 222 -13.54 -11.20 2.93
N ARG A 223 -14.25 -12.26 2.55
CA ARG A 223 -14.04 -13.59 3.13
C ARG A 223 -12.82 -14.24 2.47
N ARG A 224 -12.04 -14.96 3.23
CA ARG A 224 -10.92 -15.73 2.68
C ARG A 224 -10.91 -17.16 3.20
N ASP A 225 -10.43 -18.06 2.35
CA ASP A 225 -10.06 -19.42 2.71
C ASP A 225 -8.55 -19.52 2.60
N GLY A 226 -7.88 -19.49 3.76
CA GLY A 226 -6.43 -19.35 3.83
C GLY A 226 -5.90 -18.15 3.05
N TRP A 227 -4.92 -18.41 2.18
CA TRP A 227 -4.33 -17.44 1.25
C TRP A 227 -4.59 -17.81 -0.22
N GLN A 228 -5.43 -18.82 -0.46
CA GLN A 228 -5.71 -19.37 -1.77
C GLN A 228 -6.98 -18.79 -2.39
N ARG A 229 -7.98 -18.41 -1.58
CA ARG A 229 -9.25 -17.92 -2.10
C ARG A 229 -9.76 -16.71 -1.35
N PHE A 230 -10.22 -15.72 -2.10
CA PHE A 230 -10.83 -14.49 -1.57
C PHE A 230 -12.20 -14.29 -2.20
N THR A 231 -13.21 -13.99 -1.38
CA THR A 231 -14.59 -13.81 -1.83
C THR A 231 -15.11 -12.44 -1.40
N ILE A 232 -15.53 -11.65 -2.39
CA ILE A 232 -16.20 -10.36 -2.23
C ILE A 232 -17.70 -10.63 -2.39
N ALA A 233 -18.49 -10.37 -1.36
CA ALA A 233 -19.93 -10.63 -1.39
C ALA A 233 -20.67 -9.74 -2.40
N ALA A 234 -21.68 -10.29 -3.04
CA ALA A 234 -22.65 -9.54 -3.84
C ALA A 234 -23.20 -8.36 -3.05
N GLY A 235 -23.40 -7.21 -3.73
CA GLY A 235 -23.89 -5.98 -3.11
C GLY A 235 -22.84 -5.21 -2.30
N SER A 236 -21.57 -5.66 -2.26
CA SER A 236 -20.48 -4.91 -1.61
C SER A 236 -20.35 -3.51 -2.18
N ARG A 237 -20.29 -2.50 -1.33
CA ARG A 237 -20.17 -1.10 -1.73
C ARG A 237 -19.24 -0.36 -0.80
N TYR A 238 -18.45 0.52 -1.35
CA TYR A 238 -17.60 1.42 -0.58
C TYR A 238 -18.43 2.43 0.20
N ARG A 239 -18.06 2.62 1.46
CA ARG A 239 -18.61 3.63 2.37
C ARG A 239 -17.47 4.43 2.97
N SER A 240 -17.55 5.74 2.87
CA SER A 240 -16.57 6.62 3.50
C SER A 240 -16.63 6.44 5.04
N PRO A 241 -15.48 6.30 5.72
CA PRO A 241 -15.41 6.37 7.17
C PRO A 241 -15.56 7.81 7.71
N GLY A 242 -15.76 8.82 6.84
CA GLY A 242 -15.74 10.24 7.18
C GLY A 242 -14.34 10.78 7.38
N SER A 243 -13.52 10.10 8.18
CA SER A 243 -12.14 10.50 8.49
C SER A 243 -11.27 9.26 8.68
N ILE A 244 -10.02 9.34 8.24
CA ILE A 244 -9.03 8.25 8.39
C ILE A 244 -7.63 8.84 8.57
N HIS A 245 -6.87 8.27 9.51
CA HIS A 245 -5.46 8.57 9.72
C HIS A 245 -4.58 7.54 9.04
N VAL A 246 -3.57 8.01 8.31
CA VAL A 246 -2.50 7.17 7.76
C VAL A 246 -1.48 6.95 8.86
N GLU A 247 -1.24 5.69 9.21
CA GLU A 247 -0.21 5.33 10.17
C GLU A 247 1.18 5.75 9.67
N ALA A 248 2.10 6.06 10.57
CA ALA A 248 3.50 6.24 10.24
C ALA A 248 4.08 4.95 9.65
N ASP A 249 5.09 5.09 8.79
CA ASP A 249 5.66 3.98 8.03
C ASP A 249 6.48 3.03 8.90
N ALA A 250 6.02 1.78 9.06
CA ALA A 250 6.68 0.78 9.89
C ALA A 250 8.00 0.29 9.30
N SER A 251 8.16 0.29 7.97
CA SER A 251 9.43 -0.02 7.31
C SER A 251 10.47 1.04 7.67
N SER A 252 10.10 2.33 7.63
CA SER A 252 10.94 3.44 8.07
C SER A 252 11.25 3.37 9.58
N ALA A 253 10.32 2.90 10.40
CA ALA A 253 10.53 2.71 11.82
C ALA A 253 11.67 1.73 12.11
N SER A 254 11.89 0.73 11.25
CA SER A 254 12.95 -0.26 11.42
C SER A 254 14.34 0.37 11.56
N TYR A 255 14.62 1.45 10.81
CA TYR A 255 15.90 2.17 10.90
C TYR A 255 16.12 2.80 12.26
N PHE A 256 15.10 3.38 12.85
CA PHE A 256 15.17 4.02 14.15
C PHE A 256 15.16 2.99 15.28
N ILE A 257 14.45 1.88 15.10
CA ILE A 257 14.51 0.76 16.04
C ILE A 257 15.93 0.19 16.07
N ALA A 258 16.56 -0.06 14.91
CA ALA A 258 17.94 -0.50 14.81
C ALA A 258 18.90 0.51 15.46
N ALA A 259 18.75 1.81 15.15
CA ALA A 259 19.58 2.88 15.72
C ALA A 259 19.48 2.89 17.25
N GLY A 260 18.29 2.80 17.84
CA GLY A 260 18.09 2.73 19.28
C GLY A 260 18.63 1.47 19.93
N ALA A 261 18.54 0.32 19.23
CA ALA A 261 19.06 -0.95 19.72
C ALA A 261 20.60 -1.03 19.71
N LEU A 262 21.24 -0.38 18.72
CA LEU A 262 22.69 -0.41 18.54
C LEU A 262 23.42 0.68 19.35
N SER A 263 22.78 1.81 19.65
CA SER A 263 23.42 2.97 20.24
C SER A 263 23.69 2.81 21.75
N ALA A 264 24.82 3.34 22.18
CA ALA A 264 25.13 3.38 23.61
C ALA A 264 24.29 4.43 24.35
N PRO A 265 23.93 4.21 25.63
CA PRO A 265 23.30 5.22 26.47
C PRO A 265 24.19 6.46 26.61
N VAL A 266 23.57 7.66 26.63
CA VAL A 266 24.25 8.92 26.95
C VAL A 266 23.64 9.47 28.23
N ASP A 267 24.48 9.71 29.23
CA ASP A 267 24.09 10.32 30.53
C ASP A 267 22.85 9.65 31.15
N GLY A 268 22.75 8.32 31.05
CA GLY A 268 21.63 7.55 31.58
C GLY A 268 20.31 7.72 30.81
N LYS A 269 20.31 8.50 29.73
CA LYS A 269 19.17 8.67 28.81
C LYS A 269 19.47 7.96 27.50
N SER A 270 18.75 6.90 27.21
CA SER A 270 18.95 6.10 25.99
C SER A 270 17.66 5.86 25.23
N ASP A 271 16.57 6.49 25.63
CA ASP A 271 15.28 6.24 25.00
C ASP A 271 15.18 6.98 23.66
N LEU A 272 15.00 6.22 22.59
CA LEU A 272 14.55 6.71 21.29
C LEU A 272 13.06 6.42 21.19
N ILE A 273 12.25 7.47 21.04
CA ILE A 273 10.80 7.36 20.90
C ILE A 273 10.46 7.49 19.42
N VAL A 274 9.74 6.50 18.90
CA VAL A 274 9.21 6.50 17.52
C VAL A 274 7.70 6.68 17.61
N GLU A 275 7.18 7.79 17.10
CA GLU A 275 5.77 8.14 17.13
C GLU A 275 5.04 7.83 15.83
N GLY A 276 3.73 7.56 15.94
CA GLY A 276 2.81 7.34 14.83
C GLY A 276 2.69 5.88 14.38
N VAL A 277 3.47 4.97 14.98
CA VAL A 277 3.40 3.52 14.74
C VAL A 277 3.60 2.78 16.05
N GLY A 278 2.93 1.67 16.26
CA GLY A 278 3.02 0.91 17.52
C GLY A 278 2.31 -0.44 17.42
N ALA A 279 1.87 -0.95 18.56
CA ALA A 279 1.27 -2.28 18.67
C ALA A 279 -0.01 -2.46 17.83
N ASP A 280 -0.75 -1.38 17.58
CA ASP A 280 -2.00 -1.42 16.81
C ASP A 280 -1.79 -1.25 15.29
N SER A 281 -0.54 -1.21 14.81
CA SER A 281 -0.24 -1.04 13.40
C SER A 281 -0.75 -2.22 12.57
N ILE A 282 -1.40 -1.91 11.45
CA ILE A 282 -1.82 -2.91 10.45
C ILE A 282 -0.69 -3.30 9.48
N GLN A 283 0.50 -2.69 9.61
CA GLN A 283 1.64 -2.95 8.74
C GLN A 283 2.43 -4.16 9.23
N GLY A 284 2.77 -5.07 8.31
CA GLY A 284 3.54 -6.28 8.67
C GLY A 284 4.90 -5.98 9.26
N ASP A 285 5.57 -4.93 8.77
CA ASP A 285 6.92 -4.57 9.19
C ASP A 285 7.02 -4.12 10.66
N ILE A 286 5.89 -3.88 11.35
CA ILE A 286 5.87 -3.67 12.80
C ILE A 286 6.45 -4.87 13.56
N ARG A 287 6.41 -6.08 13.00
CA ARG A 287 7.01 -7.29 13.56
C ARG A 287 8.54 -7.23 13.65
N PHE A 288 9.16 -6.24 13.04
CA PHE A 288 10.58 -5.95 13.26
C PHE A 288 10.89 -5.70 14.74
N VAL A 289 9.93 -5.20 15.51
CA VAL A 289 10.03 -5.07 16.98
C VAL A 289 10.31 -6.41 17.63
N GLU A 290 9.66 -7.48 17.18
CA GLU A 290 9.85 -8.84 17.73
C GLU A 290 11.25 -9.38 17.40
N ALA A 291 11.71 -9.17 16.15
CA ALA A 291 13.05 -9.55 15.72
C ALA A 291 14.13 -8.82 16.53
N ALA A 292 14.01 -7.50 16.69
CA ALA A 292 14.94 -6.70 17.47
C ALA A 292 14.96 -7.11 18.96
N ARG A 293 13.81 -7.45 19.55
CA ARG A 293 13.72 -8.00 20.91
C ARG A 293 14.45 -9.35 21.05
N GLN A 294 14.30 -10.25 20.07
CA GLN A 294 15.00 -11.54 20.05
C GLN A 294 16.51 -11.36 19.99
N MET A 295 17.00 -10.33 19.30
CA MET A 295 18.40 -9.96 19.27
C MET A 295 18.89 -9.32 20.59
N GLY A 296 17.98 -8.90 21.48
CA GLY A 296 18.29 -8.36 22.79
C GLY A 296 17.99 -6.88 22.98
N ALA A 297 17.34 -6.21 22.04
CA ALA A 297 16.89 -4.83 22.21
C ALA A 297 15.77 -4.71 23.26
N HIS A 298 15.75 -3.62 24.00
CA HIS A 298 14.63 -3.26 24.87
C HIS A 298 13.64 -2.35 24.13
N ILE A 299 12.41 -2.83 23.91
CA ILE A 299 11.38 -2.07 23.20
C ILE A 299 10.06 -2.15 23.96
N ASP A 300 9.56 -1.00 24.41
CA ASP A 300 8.22 -0.88 24.96
C ASP A 300 7.27 -0.40 23.85
N SER A 301 6.18 -1.13 23.59
CA SER A 301 5.23 -0.83 22.53
C SER A 301 3.92 -0.34 23.12
N GLY A 302 3.60 0.94 22.87
CA GLY A 302 2.26 1.49 23.05
C GLY A 302 1.43 1.32 21.76
N PRO A 303 0.16 1.74 21.77
CA PRO A 303 -0.72 1.64 20.60
C PRO A 303 -0.14 2.30 19.32
N HIS A 304 0.40 3.52 19.47
CA HIS A 304 0.90 4.34 18.35
C HIS A 304 2.30 4.89 18.60
N GLN A 305 3.08 4.25 19.46
CA GLN A 305 4.41 4.69 19.88
C GLN A 305 5.26 3.49 20.24
N LEU A 306 6.55 3.57 19.89
CA LEU A 306 7.58 2.65 20.34
C LEU A 306 8.63 3.42 21.13
N ARG A 307 9.07 2.85 22.25
CA ARG A 307 10.21 3.34 23.03
C ARG A 307 11.32 2.30 22.92
N VAL A 308 12.42 2.70 22.30
CA VAL A 308 13.54 1.81 21.97
C VAL A 308 14.79 2.21 22.74
N ARG A 309 15.46 1.24 23.30
CA ARG A 309 16.74 1.40 23.97
C ARG A 309 17.61 0.16 23.78
N ARG A 310 18.90 0.35 23.92
CA ARG A 310 19.86 -0.72 23.94
C ARG A 310 19.58 -1.65 25.12
N GLY A 311 19.53 -2.94 24.86
CA GLY A 311 19.43 -3.98 25.88
C GLY A 311 20.76 -4.71 26.08
N ALA A 312 20.74 -6.04 25.98
CA ALA A 312 21.93 -6.84 26.04
C ALA A 312 22.91 -6.50 24.89
N TRP A 313 24.20 -6.45 25.22
CA TRP A 313 25.23 -6.12 24.23
C TRP A 313 26.41 -7.11 24.35
N PRO A 314 26.96 -7.60 23.22
CA PRO A 314 26.49 -7.39 21.85
C PRO A 314 25.11 -8.00 21.60
N LEU A 315 24.42 -7.55 20.54
CA LEU A 315 23.19 -8.19 20.09
C LEU A 315 23.46 -9.66 19.73
N ARG A 316 22.43 -10.48 19.87
CA ARG A 316 22.51 -11.92 19.52
C ARG A 316 22.14 -12.11 18.06
N ALA A 317 22.90 -12.94 17.35
CA ALA A 317 22.48 -13.42 16.04
C ALA A 317 21.20 -14.26 16.16
N ILE A 318 20.29 -14.10 15.19
CA ILE A 318 19.04 -14.86 15.08
C ILE A 318 18.91 -15.45 13.68
N ASP A 319 18.14 -16.51 13.56
CA ASP A 319 17.69 -17.07 12.30
C ASP A 319 16.19 -16.74 12.15
N LEU A 320 15.83 -16.01 11.11
CA LEU A 320 14.48 -15.47 10.93
C LEU A 320 14.03 -15.49 9.47
N ASP A 321 12.83 -16.02 9.23
CA ASP A 321 12.13 -15.84 7.97
C ASP A 321 11.58 -14.41 7.86
N CYS A 322 12.17 -13.60 6.97
CA CYS A 322 11.79 -12.21 6.75
C CYS A 322 10.57 -12.02 5.83
N ASN A 323 9.88 -13.07 5.39
CA ASN A 323 8.67 -12.93 4.56
C ASN A 323 7.55 -12.10 5.22
N HIS A 324 7.59 -11.96 6.56
CA HIS A 324 6.64 -11.13 7.31
C HIS A 324 7.09 -9.69 7.51
N ILE A 325 8.36 -9.38 7.23
CA ILE A 325 8.97 -8.05 7.36
C ILE A 325 9.85 -7.74 6.13
N PRO A 326 9.30 -7.87 4.90
CA PRO A 326 10.11 -7.90 3.69
C PRO A 326 10.91 -6.61 3.46
N ASP A 327 10.33 -5.45 3.77
CA ASP A 327 10.98 -4.15 3.57
C ASP A 327 11.97 -3.80 4.70
N ALA A 328 11.88 -4.48 5.85
CA ALA A 328 12.79 -4.29 6.99
C ALA A 328 13.94 -5.33 7.05
N ALA A 329 13.96 -6.33 6.16
CA ALA A 329 14.93 -7.40 6.15
C ALA A 329 16.38 -6.90 6.06
N MET A 330 16.64 -5.88 5.22
CA MET A 330 17.97 -5.29 5.08
C MET A 330 18.42 -4.56 6.35
N THR A 331 17.50 -3.95 7.07
CA THR A 331 17.79 -3.32 8.37
C THR A 331 18.18 -4.39 9.40
N LEU A 332 17.48 -5.52 9.41
CA LEU A 332 17.80 -6.64 10.30
C LEU A 332 19.20 -7.21 10.02
N ALA A 333 19.56 -7.31 8.73
CA ALA A 333 20.88 -7.82 8.32
C ALA A 333 22.05 -6.93 8.77
N VAL A 334 21.80 -5.64 9.03
CA VAL A 334 22.80 -4.69 9.53
C VAL A 334 22.95 -4.76 11.06
N MET A 335 21.91 -5.21 11.77
CA MET A 335 21.91 -5.36 13.22
C MET A 335 22.72 -6.57 13.69
#